data_9368b04fd6436e628c85f921bac48ae6
#
_entry.id   9368b04fd6436e628c85f921bac48ae6
#
_cell.length_a   1.000
_cell.length_b   1.000
_cell.length_c   1.000
_cell.angle_alpha   90.00
_cell.angle_beta   90.00
_cell.angle_gamma   90.00
#
_symmetry.space_group_name_H-M   'P 1'
#
loop_
_entity.id
_entity.type
_entity.pdbx_description
1 polymer ?
#
loop_
_entity_poly.entity_id
_entity_poly.type
_entity_poly.pdbx_seq_one_letter_code
_entity_poly.pdbx_strand_id
1 'polypeptide(L)'
;MRFLQTYYSFSTDEDPMFDKAGFLSPEFHWITMAISCLLLKQHYGHVTLYCNSTAKKVVEELCIPYDQIVTIPNIMEGYSGYELWALPKLYTYSEQHEPFLHVDCDFLLYDSLPDSFWKADLFAQNIEYDDQLYNRKCIDRFIQVGGKIPNFADIELKNKIISVANAGVLGGNDVKFIQYYTEQAYRFIYNNDRILKLNHDGFINSVYEQLFFCLLYTSD
;
A
#
# COMPACT_ATOMS: atom_id res chain seq x y z
N MET A 1 -4.61 16.84 8.95
CA MET A 1 -4.30 15.50 8.41
C MET A 1 -3.42 15.67 7.17
N ARG A 2 -2.38 14.85 7.01
CA ARG A 2 -1.45 14.90 5.86
C ARG A 2 -1.98 13.98 4.75
N PHE A 3 -1.81 14.38 3.49
CA PHE A 3 -2.15 13.56 2.32
C PHE A 3 -0.88 13.01 1.70
N LEU A 4 -0.81 11.69 1.58
CA LEU A 4 0.36 10.96 1.13
C LEU A 4 0.03 10.08 -0.06
N GLN A 5 0.97 9.97 -0.97
CA GLN A 5 0.96 8.96 -2.03
C GLN A 5 2.29 8.23 -2.03
N THR A 6 2.29 7.00 -2.53
CA THR A 6 3.53 6.21 -2.67
C THR A 6 3.63 5.68 -4.08
N TYR A 7 4.78 5.88 -4.69
CA TYR A 7 5.13 5.24 -5.94
C TYR A 7 6.58 4.75 -5.92
N TYR A 8 6.78 3.49 -6.26
CA TYR A 8 8.10 2.89 -6.33
C TYR A 8 8.29 2.27 -7.71
N SER A 9 9.21 2.82 -8.52
CA SER A 9 9.56 2.23 -9.80
C SER A 9 10.45 1.02 -9.58
N PHE A 10 10.05 -0.12 -10.14
CA PHE A 10 10.82 -1.37 -10.10
C PHE A 10 11.64 -1.59 -11.38
N SER A 11 11.60 -0.63 -12.30
CA SER A 11 12.37 -0.71 -13.53
C SER A 11 13.88 -0.73 -13.24
N THR A 12 14.57 -1.76 -13.71
CA THR A 12 16.03 -1.91 -13.57
C THR A 12 16.77 -1.66 -14.86
N ASP A 13 16.17 -1.93 -16.01
CA ASP A 13 16.83 -1.99 -17.31
C ASP A 13 16.20 -1.11 -18.39
N GLU A 14 15.01 -0.54 -18.13
CA GLU A 14 14.32 0.35 -19.06
C GLU A 14 14.27 1.76 -18.48
N ASP A 15 14.12 2.75 -19.36
CA ASP A 15 13.82 4.12 -18.93
C ASP A 15 12.53 4.12 -18.08
N PRO A 16 12.58 4.56 -16.81
CA PRO A 16 11.43 4.54 -15.90
C PRO A 16 10.25 5.35 -16.42
N MET A 17 10.44 6.23 -17.41
CA MET A 17 9.37 6.93 -18.10
C MET A 17 8.38 5.95 -18.78
N PHE A 18 8.85 4.76 -19.18
CA PHE A 18 8.03 3.73 -19.81
C PHE A 18 7.38 2.76 -18.82
N ASP A 19 7.51 2.99 -17.52
CA ASP A 19 6.85 2.17 -16.49
C ASP A 19 5.32 2.31 -16.62
N LYS A 20 4.65 1.18 -16.78
CA LYS A 20 3.19 1.11 -16.93
C LYS A 20 2.45 0.99 -15.60
N ALA A 21 3.13 0.56 -14.52
CA ALA A 21 2.54 0.32 -13.20
C ALA A 21 1.17 -0.41 -13.24
N GLY A 22 1.03 -1.38 -14.16
CA GLY A 22 -0.22 -2.13 -14.36
C GLY A 22 -1.22 -1.51 -15.33
N PHE A 23 -0.99 -0.30 -15.84
CA PHE A 23 -1.84 0.34 -16.86
C PHE A 23 -1.57 -0.20 -18.28
N LEU A 24 -2.46 0.12 -19.21
CA LEU A 24 -2.30 -0.27 -20.62
C LEU A 24 -1.09 0.38 -21.28
N SER A 25 -0.77 1.62 -20.89
CA SER A 25 0.41 2.34 -21.37
C SER A 25 1.00 3.25 -20.29
N PRO A 26 2.28 3.67 -20.44
CA PRO A 26 2.92 4.62 -19.53
C PRO A 26 2.18 5.96 -19.42
N GLU A 27 1.61 6.44 -20.53
CA GLU A 27 0.89 7.71 -20.56
C GLU A 27 -0.33 7.65 -19.62
N PHE A 28 -1.09 6.56 -19.65
CA PHE A 28 -2.21 6.38 -18.70
C PHE A 28 -1.76 6.38 -17.27
N HIS A 29 -0.65 5.71 -16.96
CA HIS A 29 -0.07 5.71 -15.62
C HIS A 29 0.25 7.15 -15.15
N TRP A 30 1.09 7.85 -15.89
CA TRP A 30 1.55 9.18 -15.48
C TRP A 30 0.46 10.25 -15.48
N ILE A 31 -0.47 10.20 -16.45
CA ILE A 31 -1.64 11.10 -16.48
C ILE A 31 -2.54 10.84 -15.28
N THR A 32 -2.82 9.58 -14.94
CA THR A 32 -3.66 9.23 -13.79
C THR A 32 -3.02 9.69 -12.48
N MET A 33 -1.72 9.47 -12.30
CA MET A 33 -0.97 9.95 -11.15
C MET A 33 -1.02 11.48 -11.02
N ALA A 34 -0.83 12.20 -12.14
CA ALA A 34 -0.90 13.65 -12.16
C ALA A 34 -2.31 14.17 -11.80
N ILE A 35 -3.37 13.56 -12.35
CA ILE A 35 -4.76 13.92 -12.04
C ILE A 35 -5.06 13.63 -10.56
N SER A 36 -4.67 12.48 -10.05
CA SER A 36 -4.84 12.13 -8.63
C SER A 36 -4.20 13.17 -7.71
N CYS A 37 -2.95 13.54 -7.98
CA CYS A 37 -2.25 14.59 -7.23
C CYS A 37 -3.00 15.95 -7.31
N LEU A 38 -3.41 16.37 -8.50
CA LEU A 38 -4.11 17.64 -8.70
C LEU A 38 -5.46 17.69 -7.99
N LEU A 39 -6.25 16.61 -8.04
CA LEU A 39 -7.54 16.54 -7.33
C LEU A 39 -7.35 16.60 -5.82
N LEU A 40 -6.38 15.89 -5.26
CA LEU A 40 -6.05 15.97 -3.84
C LEU A 40 -5.61 17.39 -3.45
N LYS A 41 -4.78 18.04 -4.27
CA LYS A 41 -4.36 19.43 -4.02
C LYS A 41 -5.53 20.42 -4.12
N GLN A 42 -6.44 20.23 -5.05
CA GLN A 42 -7.62 21.07 -5.19
C GLN A 42 -8.47 21.08 -3.92
N HIS A 43 -8.62 19.91 -3.27
CA HIS A 43 -9.46 19.77 -2.08
C HIS A 43 -8.72 20.06 -0.76
N TYR A 44 -7.42 19.74 -0.68
CA TYR A 44 -6.69 19.68 0.60
C TYR A 44 -5.37 20.47 0.61
N GLY A 45 -4.96 21.00 -0.51
CA GLY A 45 -3.82 21.90 -0.65
C GLY A 45 -2.49 21.19 -0.77
N HIS A 46 -2.06 20.40 0.23
CA HIS A 46 -0.71 19.83 0.29
C HIS A 46 -0.70 18.32 0.13
N VAL A 47 0.08 17.81 -0.83
CA VAL A 47 0.27 16.37 -1.09
C VAL A 47 1.76 16.01 -1.10
N THR A 48 2.13 15.01 -0.31
CA THR A 48 3.49 14.48 -0.24
C THR A 48 3.58 13.16 -0.99
N LEU A 49 4.56 13.03 -1.88
CA LEU A 49 4.92 11.77 -2.54
C LEU A 49 6.09 11.11 -1.82
N TYR A 50 5.94 9.83 -1.48
CA TYR A 50 7.04 8.95 -1.10
C TYR A 50 7.41 8.09 -2.31
N CYS A 51 8.66 8.15 -2.77
CA CYS A 51 9.09 7.39 -3.94
C CYS A 51 10.59 7.08 -3.91
N ASN A 52 11.04 6.10 -4.69
CA ASN A 52 12.48 5.88 -4.86
C ASN A 52 13.11 6.93 -5.79
N SER A 53 14.44 6.97 -5.82
CA SER A 53 15.20 7.95 -6.63
C SER A 53 14.92 7.84 -8.13
N THR A 54 14.57 6.64 -8.61
CA THR A 54 14.22 6.39 -10.02
C THR A 54 12.89 7.05 -10.37
N ALA A 55 11.84 6.79 -9.59
CA ALA A 55 10.53 7.42 -9.77
C ALA A 55 10.58 8.94 -9.57
N LYS A 56 11.38 9.43 -8.60
CA LYS A 56 11.54 10.86 -8.36
C LYS A 56 11.99 11.63 -9.61
N LYS A 57 12.97 11.10 -10.35
CA LYS A 57 13.46 11.74 -11.58
C LYS A 57 12.35 11.94 -12.61
N VAL A 58 11.52 10.91 -12.82
CA VAL A 58 10.39 10.98 -13.78
C VAL A 58 9.33 11.97 -13.30
N VAL A 59 8.96 11.93 -12.03
CA VAL A 59 7.96 12.85 -11.45
C VAL A 59 8.40 14.30 -11.58
N GLU A 60 9.69 14.58 -11.35
CA GLU A 60 10.27 15.92 -11.52
C GLU A 60 10.33 16.34 -13.00
N GLU A 61 10.70 15.44 -13.91
CA GLU A 61 10.74 15.69 -15.37
C GLU A 61 9.36 15.97 -15.94
N LEU A 62 8.34 15.20 -15.52
CA LEU A 62 6.95 15.40 -15.90
C LEU A 62 6.29 16.58 -15.17
N CYS A 63 7.00 17.25 -14.27
CA CYS A 63 6.49 18.36 -13.45
C CYS A 63 5.17 18.02 -12.73
N ILE A 64 5.01 16.78 -12.23
CA ILE A 64 3.83 16.40 -11.45
C ILE A 64 3.87 17.20 -10.13
N PRO A 65 2.82 17.97 -9.79
CA PRO A 65 2.92 19.08 -8.85
C PRO A 65 2.80 18.68 -7.37
N TYR A 66 3.56 17.68 -6.92
CA TYR A 66 3.67 17.36 -5.49
C TYR A 66 4.34 18.52 -4.73
N ASP A 67 3.87 18.78 -3.51
CA ASP A 67 4.44 19.85 -2.67
C ASP A 67 5.72 19.39 -1.97
N GLN A 68 5.82 18.08 -1.70
CA GLN A 68 7.01 17.47 -1.12
C GLN A 68 7.23 16.09 -1.76
N ILE A 69 8.49 15.78 -2.03
CA ILE A 69 8.90 14.43 -2.47
C ILE A 69 9.92 13.89 -1.46
N VAL A 70 9.56 12.80 -0.80
CA VAL A 70 10.41 12.08 0.16
C VAL A 70 10.99 10.86 -0.53
N THR A 71 12.30 10.70 -0.50
CA THR A 71 12.95 9.56 -1.15
C THR A 71 12.94 8.35 -0.22
N ILE A 72 12.31 7.25 -0.68
CA ILE A 72 12.35 5.94 -0.02
C ILE A 72 13.74 5.33 -0.26
N PRO A 73 14.42 4.81 0.78
CA PRO A 73 15.68 4.08 0.61
C PRO A 73 15.46 2.77 -0.18
N ASN A 74 16.54 2.09 -0.54
CA ASN A 74 16.44 0.79 -1.24
C ASN A 74 15.97 -0.32 -0.29
N ILE A 75 14.67 -0.34 0.01
CA ILE A 75 14.01 -1.36 0.85
C ILE A 75 13.66 -2.64 0.09
N MET A 76 13.83 -2.63 -1.23
CA MET A 76 13.46 -3.75 -2.12
C MET A 76 14.66 -4.63 -2.47
N GLU A 77 15.81 -4.44 -1.82
CA GLU A 77 17.00 -5.22 -2.12
C GLU A 77 16.77 -6.73 -1.92
N GLY A 78 16.92 -7.47 -3.00
CA GLY A 78 16.70 -8.92 -3.04
C GLY A 78 15.25 -9.37 -3.21
N TYR A 79 14.30 -8.43 -3.35
CA TYR A 79 12.92 -8.72 -3.71
C TYR A 79 12.62 -8.24 -5.13
N SER A 80 11.73 -8.92 -5.84
CA SER A 80 11.18 -8.38 -7.08
C SER A 80 9.97 -7.48 -6.79
N GLY A 81 9.71 -6.55 -7.69
CA GLY A 81 8.58 -5.64 -7.55
C GLY A 81 7.22 -6.34 -7.54
N TYR A 82 7.11 -7.46 -8.23
CA TYR A 82 5.88 -8.24 -8.29
C TYR A 82 5.56 -8.96 -6.98
N GLU A 83 6.56 -9.28 -6.18
CA GLU A 83 6.40 -10.06 -4.96
C GLU A 83 6.00 -9.20 -3.78
N LEU A 84 6.59 -8.01 -3.64
CA LEU A 84 6.36 -7.12 -2.48
C LEU A 84 6.05 -5.67 -2.90
N TRP A 85 5.19 -5.48 -3.89
CA TRP A 85 4.84 -4.15 -4.40
C TRP A 85 4.21 -3.22 -3.34
N ALA A 86 3.60 -3.75 -2.28
CA ALA A 86 3.04 -2.96 -1.18
C ALA A 86 4.07 -2.60 -0.09
N LEU A 87 5.28 -3.17 -0.10
CA LEU A 87 6.31 -2.85 0.90
C LEU A 87 6.68 -1.35 0.94
N PRO A 88 6.80 -0.63 -0.19
CA PRO A 88 6.99 0.82 -0.17
C PRO A 88 5.85 1.60 0.52
N LYS A 89 4.61 1.12 0.43
CA LYS A 89 3.46 1.72 1.12
C LYS A 89 3.58 1.50 2.64
N LEU A 90 3.94 0.29 3.08
CA LEU A 90 4.22 0.03 4.51
C LEU A 90 5.34 0.94 5.03
N TYR A 91 6.39 1.16 4.25
CA TYR A 91 7.44 2.11 4.62
C TYR A 91 6.86 3.51 4.81
N THR A 92 6.06 3.99 3.86
CA THR A 92 5.40 5.29 3.97
C THR A 92 4.55 5.39 5.24
N TYR A 93 3.78 4.36 5.58
CA TYR A 93 2.94 4.34 6.79
C TYR A 93 3.79 4.36 8.08
N SER A 94 4.87 3.59 8.13
CA SER A 94 5.75 3.50 9.30
C SER A 94 6.49 4.80 9.62
N GLU A 95 6.71 5.66 8.62
CA GLU A 95 7.35 6.97 8.78
C GLU A 95 6.39 8.05 9.33
N GLN A 96 5.10 7.74 9.50
CA GLN A 96 4.15 8.74 9.96
C GLN A 96 4.02 8.75 11.49
N HIS A 97 4.07 9.94 12.07
CA HIS A 97 3.91 10.19 13.51
C HIS A 97 2.73 11.13 13.82
N GLU A 98 2.00 11.54 12.78
CA GLU A 98 0.83 12.40 12.85
C GLU A 98 -0.29 11.84 11.98
N PRO A 99 -1.57 12.21 12.23
CA PRO A 99 -2.70 11.78 11.42
C PRO A 99 -2.48 12.00 9.92
N PHE A 100 -2.70 10.96 9.14
CA PHE A 100 -2.51 11.00 7.69
C PHE A 100 -3.58 10.19 6.95
N LEU A 101 -3.72 10.49 5.67
CA LEU A 101 -4.43 9.69 4.70
C LEU A 101 -3.49 9.38 3.53
N HIS A 102 -3.18 8.11 3.36
CA HIS A 102 -2.51 7.63 2.17
C HIS A 102 -3.57 7.32 1.10
N VAL A 103 -3.28 7.72 -0.13
CA VAL A 103 -4.16 7.55 -1.28
C VAL A 103 -3.32 6.97 -2.42
N ASP A 104 -3.77 5.90 -3.05
CA ASP A 104 -3.07 5.33 -4.21
C ASP A 104 -3.01 6.33 -5.37
N CYS A 105 -1.93 6.27 -6.16
CA CYS A 105 -1.70 7.21 -7.25
C CYS A 105 -2.73 7.10 -8.39
N ASP A 106 -3.54 6.06 -8.41
CA ASP A 106 -4.62 5.81 -9.37
C ASP A 106 -6.02 6.09 -8.80
N PHE A 107 -6.11 6.53 -7.54
CA PHE A 107 -7.37 6.92 -6.91
C PHE A 107 -7.71 8.37 -7.25
N LEU A 108 -8.86 8.60 -7.87
CA LEU A 108 -9.31 9.92 -8.32
C LEU A 108 -10.43 10.45 -7.40
N LEU A 109 -10.10 11.38 -6.54
CA LEU A 109 -11.02 12.01 -5.59
C LEU A 109 -11.68 13.24 -6.21
N TYR A 110 -12.86 13.10 -6.81
CA TYR A 110 -13.57 14.19 -7.49
C TYR A 110 -14.23 15.20 -6.54
N ASP A 111 -14.68 14.74 -5.37
CA ASP A 111 -15.31 15.57 -4.35
C ASP A 111 -14.57 15.51 -3.03
N SER A 112 -14.71 16.55 -2.20
CA SER A 112 -14.14 16.52 -0.85
C SER A 112 -14.82 15.46 0.03
N LEU A 113 -14.04 14.83 0.89
CA LEU A 113 -14.57 13.89 1.87
C LEU A 113 -15.44 14.63 2.90
N PRO A 114 -16.54 14.04 3.39
CA PRO A 114 -17.43 14.67 4.34
C PRO A 114 -16.74 14.93 5.69
N ASP A 115 -17.19 15.96 6.42
CA ASP A 115 -16.58 16.35 7.71
C ASP A 115 -16.61 15.22 8.76
N SER A 116 -17.60 14.34 8.71
CA SER A 116 -17.68 13.17 9.59
C SER A 116 -16.50 12.20 9.42
N PHE A 117 -15.92 12.15 8.23
CA PHE A 117 -14.78 11.31 7.89
C PHE A 117 -13.57 11.65 8.77
N TRP A 118 -13.31 12.95 9.02
CA TRP A 118 -12.13 13.40 9.77
C TRP A 118 -12.12 13.04 11.26
N LYS A 119 -13.23 12.52 11.77
CA LYS A 119 -13.39 12.08 13.17
C LYS A 119 -13.12 10.60 13.38
N ALA A 120 -13.01 9.82 12.32
CA ALA A 120 -12.78 8.39 12.43
C ALA A 120 -11.32 8.10 12.83
N ASP A 121 -11.13 7.09 13.68
CA ASP A 121 -9.81 6.68 14.11
C ASP A 121 -9.01 6.06 12.95
N LEU A 122 -9.68 5.27 12.12
CA LEU A 122 -9.07 4.60 10.97
C LEU A 122 -9.92 4.73 9.72
N PHE A 123 -9.25 4.70 8.57
CA PHE A 123 -9.85 4.76 7.25
C PHE A 123 -9.34 3.62 6.38
N ALA A 124 -10.24 3.07 5.58
CA ALA A 124 -9.93 2.25 4.41
C ALA A 124 -10.86 2.67 3.28
N GLN A 125 -10.48 2.40 2.03
CA GLN A 125 -11.34 2.73 0.89
C GLN A 125 -12.72 2.07 1.03
N ASN A 126 -12.73 0.78 1.29
CA ASN A 126 -13.91 -0.03 1.59
C ASN A 126 -13.49 -1.34 2.25
N ILE A 127 -14.44 -2.05 2.83
CA ILE A 127 -14.24 -3.43 3.27
C ILE A 127 -14.74 -4.36 2.18
N GLU A 128 -13.87 -5.25 1.74
CA GLU A 128 -14.16 -6.31 0.76
C GLU A 128 -14.38 -7.62 1.49
N TYR A 129 -15.32 -8.40 1.00
CA TYR A 129 -15.64 -9.71 1.55
C TYR A 129 -15.18 -10.79 0.57
N ASP A 130 -14.18 -11.55 0.95
CA ASP A 130 -13.64 -12.65 0.14
C ASP A 130 -14.48 -13.91 0.31
N ASP A 131 -15.64 -13.96 -0.35
CA ASP A 131 -16.52 -15.14 -0.40
C ASP A 131 -15.98 -16.24 -1.33
N GLN A 132 -15.10 -15.89 -2.26
CA GLN A 132 -14.45 -16.82 -3.18
C GLN A 132 -13.16 -17.43 -2.60
N LEU A 133 -12.82 -17.09 -1.37
CA LEU A 133 -11.66 -17.61 -0.65
C LEU A 133 -10.32 -17.32 -1.37
N TYR A 134 -10.25 -16.17 -2.03
CA TYR A 134 -9.07 -15.75 -2.79
C TYR A 134 -7.85 -15.58 -1.87
N ASN A 135 -7.99 -14.79 -0.81
CA ASN A 135 -6.93 -14.62 0.18
C ASN A 135 -6.58 -15.95 0.86
N ARG A 136 -7.57 -16.80 1.13
CA ARG A 136 -7.33 -18.14 1.69
C ARG A 136 -6.48 -19.00 0.77
N LYS A 137 -6.76 -19.03 -0.54
CA LYS A 137 -5.96 -19.79 -1.51
C LYS A 137 -4.51 -19.29 -1.57
N CYS A 138 -4.32 -17.98 -1.48
CA CYS A 138 -2.99 -17.38 -1.40
C CYS A 138 -2.25 -17.86 -0.13
N ILE A 139 -2.89 -17.78 1.02
CA ILE A 139 -2.34 -18.21 2.31
C ILE A 139 -2.03 -19.71 2.31
N ASP A 140 -2.95 -20.54 1.82
CA ASP A 140 -2.74 -22.00 1.74
C ASP A 140 -1.53 -22.35 0.88
N ARG A 141 -1.36 -21.69 -0.29
CA ARG A 141 -0.17 -21.87 -1.12
C ARG A 141 1.10 -21.41 -0.40
N PHE A 142 1.02 -20.26 0.28
CA PHE A 142 2.15 -19.72 1.02
C PHE A 142 2.60 -20.68 2.13
N ILE A 143 1.66 -21.26 2.88
CA ILE A 143 1.94 -22.27 3.91
C ILE A 143 2.55 -23.53 3.27
N GLN A 144 2.02 -23.99 2.13
CA GLN A 144 2.53 -25.18 1.42
C GLN A 144 3.99 -25.06 1.01
N VAL A 145 4.47 -23.84 0.71
CA VAL A 145 5.88 -23.59 0.38
C VAL A 145 6.73 -23.28 1.61
N GLY A 146 6.18 -23.46 2.82
CA GLY A 146 6.88 -23.28 4.09
C GLY A 146 6.75 -21.89 4.73
N GLY A 147 5.86 -21.05 4.21
CA GLY A 147 5.55 -19.75 4.79
C GLY A 147 4.88 -19.88 6.16
N LYS A 148 5.17 -18.91 7.04
CA LYS A 148 4.64 -18.85 8.40
C LYS A 148 3.64 -17.72 8.53
N ILE A 149 2.41 -18.06 8.91
CA ILE A 149 1.34 -17.09 9.19
C ILE A 149 1.33 -16.76 10.70
N PRO A 150 1.17 -15.48 11.09
CA PRO A 150 1.03 -15.11 12.49
C PRO A 150 -0.22 -15.71 13.14
N ASN A 151 -0.16 -16.00 14.44
CA ASN A 151 -1.25 -16.62 15.18
C ASN A 151 -2.56 -15.83 15.14
N PHE A 152 -2.50 -14.50 15.12
CA PHE A 152 -3.69 -13.66 15.04
C PHE A 152 -4.45 -13.86 13.72
N ALA A 153 -3.76 -14.21 12.63
CA ALA A 153 -4.39 -14.51 11.34
C ALA A 153 -4.94 -15.95 11.28
N ASP A 154 -4.37 -16.90 12.02
CA ASP A 154 -4.80 -18.31 12.05
C ASP A 154 -6.26 -18.48 12.51
N ILE A 155 -6.72 -17.64 13.43
CA ILE A 155 -8.06 -17.72 14.02
C ILE A 155 -9.12 -17.35 12.98
N GLU A 156 -8.92 -16.25 12.28
CA GLU A 156 -9.86 -15.74 11.28
C GLU A 156 -9.86 -16.58 9.99
N LEU A 157 -8.76 -17.22 9.67
CA LEU A 157 -8.66 -18.14 8.52
C LEU A 157 -9.57 -19.38 8.63
N LYS A 158 -10.15 -19.62 9.80
CA LYS A 158 -11.19 -20.66 9.99
C LYS A 158 -12.58 -20.20 9.57
N ASN A 159 -12.80 -18.90 9.40
CA ASN A 159 -14.06 -18.36 8.93
C ASN A 159 -14.26 -18.65 7.44
N LYS A 160 -15.53 -18.80 7.01
CA LYS A 160 -15.85 -19.02 5.59
C LYS A 160 -15.66 -17.76 4.74
N ILE A 161 -15.87 -16.60 5.34
CA ILE A 161 -15.74 -15.28 4.71
C ILE A 161 -14.61 -14.56 5.41
N ILE A 162 -13.68 -14.03 4.64
CA ILE A 162 -12.58 -13.21 5.14
C ILE A 162 -12.86 -11.76 4.73
N SER A 163 -12.81 -10.85 5.69
CA SER A 163 -12.92 -9.42 5.42
C SER A 163 -11.53 -8.83 5.22
N VAL A 164 -11.37 -8.03 4.19
CA VAL A 164 -10.11 -7.32 3.89
C VAL A 164 -10.39 -5.83 3.69
N ALA A 165 -9.50 -5.00 4.16
CA ALA A 165 -9.58 -3.55 3.97
C ALA A 165 -8.87 -3.17 2.67
N ASN A 166 -9.61 -2.65 1.69
CA ASN A 166 -8.99 -2.13 0.48
C ASN A 166 -8.11 -0.93 0.82
N ALA A 167 -6.82 -1.02 0.51
CA ALA A 167 -5.80 -0.03 0.87
C ALA A 167 -5.54 1.03 -0.21
N GLY A 168 -6.42 1.17 -1.21
CA GLY A 168 -6.39 2.29 -2.15
C GLY A 168 -6.53 3.65 -1.47
N VAL A 169 -7.24 3.67 -0.33
CA VAL A 169 -7.21 4.75 0.67
C VAL A 169 -7.00 4.10 2.04
N LEU A 170 -5.97 4.51 2.78
CA LEU A 170 -5.69 3.97 4.11
C LEU A 170 -5.03 5.04 5.00
N GLY A 171 -5.42 5.09 6.26
CA GLY A 171 -4.84 6.02 7.22
C GLY A 171 -5.74 6.23 8.42
N GLY A 172 -5.64 7.40 9.07
CA GLY A 172 -6.53 7.78 10.18
C GLY A 172 -5.88 8.64 11.23
N ASN A 173 -6.62 8.79 12.32
CA ASN A 173 -6.19 9.54 13.50
C ASN A 173 -5.42 8.64 14.50
N ASP A 174 -5.69 7.34 14.51
CA ASP A 174 -4.95 6.40 15.38
C ASP A 174 -3.62 5.96 14.74
N VAL A 175 -2.66 6.86 14.78
CA VAL A 175 -1.30 6.61 14.29
C VAL A 175 -0.62 5.46 15.06
N LYS A 176 -0.95 5.26 16.34
CA LYS A 176 -0.37 4.16 17.13
C LYS A 176 -0.80 2.80 16.61
N PHE A 177 -2.08 2.66 16.27
CA PHE A 177 -2.56 1.45 15.62
C PHE A 177 -1.86 1.22 14.27
N ILE A 178 -1.74 2.26 13.44
CA ILE A 178 -1.08 2.13 12.13
C ILE A 178 0.38 1.71 12.30
N GLN A 179 1.09 2.25 13.27
CA GLN A 179 2.46 1.82 13.57
C GLN A 179 2.54 0.38 14.08
N TYR A 180 1.61 -0.03 14.95
CA TYR A 180 1.51 -1.42 15.39
C TYR A 180 1.23 -2.37 14.22
N TYR A 181 0.28 -2.02 13.37
CA TYR A 181 -0.04 -2.78 12.16
C TYR A 181 1.18 -2.93 11.23
N THR A 182 1.87 -1.83 10.94
CA THR A 182 3.07 -1.88 10.09
C THR A 182 4.18 -2.71 10.71
N GLU A 183 4.36 -2.66 12.02
CA GLU A 183 5.31 -3.52 12.72
C GLU A 183 4.97 -5.01 12.55
N GLN A 184 3.69 -5.40 12.68
CA GLN A 184 3.28 -6.79 12.46
C GLN A 184 3.49 -7.23 11.00
N ALA A 185 3.22 -6.35 10.03
CA ALA A 185 3.49 -6.62 8.62
C ALA A 185 5.00 -6.80 8.34
N TYR A 186 5.86 -5.94 8.90
CA TYR A 186 7.32 -6.10 8.80
C TYR A 186 7.82 -7.38 9.47
N ARG A 187 7.30 -7.73 10.64
CA ARG A 187 7.63 -9.00 11.31
C ARG A 187 7.26 -10.21 10.46
N PHE A 188 6.11 -10.16 9.80
CA PHE A 188 5.71 -11.21 8.86
C PHE A 188 6.69 -11.31 7.69
N ILE A 189 7.05 -10.21 7.06
CA ILE A 189 8.01 -10.17 5.95
C ILE A 189 9.37 -10.71 6.40
N TYR A 190 9.88 -10.22 7.52
CA TYR A 190 11.17 -10.65 8.07
C TYR A 190 11.21 -12.16 8.38
N ASN A 191 10.16 -12.69 9.04
CA ASN A 191 10.07 -14.10 9.40
C ASN A 191 9.95 -15.03 8.19
N ASN A 192 9.57 -14.49 7.04
CA ASN A 192 9.36 -15.20 5.79
C ASN A 192 10.32 -14.77 4.66
N ASP A 193 11.35 -14.00 4.97
CA ASP A 193 12.25 -13.38 3.99
C ASP A 193 12.71 -14.36 2.90
N ARG A 194 13.20 -15.54 3.29
CA ARG A 194 13.66 -16.56 2.34
C ARG A 194 12.55 -17.05 1.40
N ILE A 195 11.34 -17.25 1.94
CA ILE A 195 10.20 -17.75 1.15
C ILE A 195 9.72 -16.66 0.20
N LEU A 196 9.63 -15.43 0.68
CA LEU A 196 9.20 -14.28 -0.12
C LEU A 196 10.15 -13.98 -1.28
N LYS A 197 11.46 -14.16 -1.09
CA LYS A 197 12.46 -14.01 -2.16
C LYS A 197 12.42 -15.13 -3.21
N LEU A 198 11.83 -16.28 -2.91
CA LEU A 198 11.72 -17.42 -3.81
C LEU A 198 10.32 -17.57 -4.42
N ASN A 199 9.33 -16.91 -3.86
CA ASN A 199 7.94 -17.04 -4.28
C ASN A 199 7.54 -15.85 -5.14
N HIS A 200 7.09 -16.13 -6.37
CA HIS A 200 6.67 -15.12 -7.34
C HIS A 200 5.15 -14.84 -7.29
N ASP A 201 4.51 -15.06 -6.16
CA ASP A 201 3.08 -14.81 -5.98
C ASP A 201 2.85 -13.42 -5.34
N GLY A 202 2.59 -12.41 -6.17
CA GLY A 202 2.32 -11.04 -5.72
C GLY A 202 1.06 -10.88 -4.86
N PHE A 203 0.20 -11.89 -4.78
CA PHE A 203 -1.01 -11.86 -3.95
C PHE A 203 -0.73 -11.82 -2.45
N ILE A 204 0.47 -12.19 -2.03
CA ILE A 204 0.87 -12.09 -0.62
C ILE A 204 0.81 -10.64 -0.11
N ASN A 205 0.87 -9.64 -1.00
CA ASN A 205 0.73 -8.23 -0.63
C ASN A 205 -0.64 -7.94 0.00
N SER A 206 -1.73 -8.52 -0.54
CA SER A 206 -3.06 -8.35 0.05
C SER A 206 -3.17 -8.94 1.45
N VAL A 207 -2.35 -9.92 1.79
CA VAL A 207 -2.33 -10.52 3.12
C VAL A 207 -1.73 -9.57 4.15
N TYR A 208 -0.50 -9.10 3.94
CA TYR A 208 0.16 -8.28 4.95
C TYR A 208 -0.25 -6.80 4.91
N GLU A 209 -0.76 -6.31 3.78
CA GLU A 209 -1.26 -4.95 3.66
C GLU A 209 -2.75 -4.85 4.06
N GLN A 210 -3.62 -5.64 3.45
CA GLN A 210 -5.07 -5.45 3.55
C GLN A 210 -5.70 -6.33 4.64
N LEU A 211 -5.38 -7.63 4.64
CA LEU A 211 -5.94 -8.57 5.61
C LEU A 211 -5.44 -8.27 7.02
N PHE A 212 -4.14 -8.06 7.22
CA PHE A 212 -3.59 -7.78 8.56
C PHE A 212 -4.16 -6.49 9.16
N PHE A 213 -4.34 -5.44 8.34
CA PHE A 213 -4.99 -4.22 8.82
C PHE A 213 -6.39 -4.51 9.38
N CYS A 214 -7.19 -5.29 8.65
CA CYS A 214 -8.55 -5.65 9.07
C CYS A 214 -8.53 -6.54 10.34
N LEU A 215 -7.69 -7.57 10.36
CA LEU A 215 -7.64 -8.54 11.47
C LEU A 215 -7.17 -7.91 12.78
N LEU A 216 -6.16 -7.05 12.72
CA LEU A 216 -5.62 -6.41 13.92
C LEU A 216 -6.61 -5.39 14.50
N TYR A 217 -7.41 -4.73 13.66
CA TYR A 217 -8.45 -3.80 14.10
C TYR A 217 -9.63 -4.53 14.77
N THR A 218 -9.96 -5.75 14.33
CA THR A 218 -11.11 -6.51 14.85
C THR A 218 -10.77 -7.45 16.00
N SER A 219 -9.49 -7.56 16.39
CA SER A 219 -9.01 -8.49 17.42
C SER A 219 -8.97 -7.94 18.85
N ASP A 220 -9.48 -6.70 19.08
CA ASP A 220 -9.59 -6.08 20.42
C ASP A 220 -10.98 -6.29 21.02
#